data_511c49e92e170286e814c02de5dc0608
#
_entry.id   511c49e92e170286e814c02de5dc0608
#
_cell.length_a   1.000
_cell.length_b   1.000
_cell.length_c   1.000
_cell.angle_alpha   90.00
_cell.angle_beta   90.00
_cell.angle_gamma   90.00
#
_symmetry.space_group_name_H-M   'P 1'
#
loop_
_entity.id
_entity.type
_entity.pdbx_description
1 polymer ?
#
loop_
_entity_poly.entity_id
_entity_poly.type
_entity_poly.pdbx_seq_one_letter_code
_entity_poly.pdbx_strand_id
1 'polypeptide(L)'
;DFLLLPGSRTMEINFLLYPMLDTVTELAKRHPELKFHLSAPREKIARLCREKFAAYRRKHPDVPEVEITCGDTSFWQQRAGTGLAASGTVTVESAIAGLPLVVGYKLNWITILMASLVVKLYRGFFTMVNIIANRAVFEEFLQHRFAPGKLIPAVERILPGGERREEVERGMAEVRQLLTPNSSSAARQAAEACYSVVAD
;
A
#
# COMPACT_ATOMS: atom_id res chain seq x y z
N ASP A 1 -8.27 12.99 4.26
CA ASP A 1 -7.25 12.78 3.21
C ASP A 1 -7.14 11.28 2.91
N PHE A 2 -7.03 10.95 1.62
CA PHE A 2 -6.88 9.60 1.09
C PHE A 2 -5.54 9.48 0.34
N LEU A 3 -4.70 8.51 0.70
CA LEU A 3 -3.33 8.40 0.20
C LEU A 3 -3.19 7.30 -0.87
N LEU A 4 -2.55 7.63 -1.99
CA LEU A 4 -2.14 6.70 -3.04
C LEU A 4 -0.63 6.46 -2.96
N LEU A 5 -0.24 5.20 -2.86
CA LEU A 5 1.15 4.74 -2.81
C LEU A 5 1.38 3.70 -3.93
N PRO A 6 1.48 4.13 -5.19
CA PRO A 6 1.45 3.23 -6.34
C PRO A 6 2.74 2.43 -6.54
N GLY A 7 3.73 2.62 -5.68
CA GLY A 7 4.99 1.90 -5.68
C GLY A 7 6.21 2.75 -6.01
N SER A 8 7.37 2.10 -6.01
CA SER A 8 8.68 2.73 -6.20
C SER A 8 9.34 2.42 -7.55
N ARG A 9 8.75 1.50 -8.33
CA ARG A 9 9.28 1.02 -9.61
C ARG A 9 8.37 1.40 -10.77
N THR A 10 8.97 1.70 -11.93
CA THR A 10 8.24 2.04 -13.16
C THR A 10 7.16 1.00 -13.52
N MET A 11 7.46 -0.29 -13.34
CA MET A 11 6.50 -1.36 -13.63
C MET A 11 5.29 -1.33 -12.69
N GLU A 12 5.50 -1.07 -11.39
CA GLU A 12 4.42 -0.93 -10.42
C GLU A 12 3.48 0.20 -10.83
N ILE A 13 4.03 1.37 -11.14
CA ILE A 13 3.26 2.53 -11.62
C ILE A 13 2.46 2.19 -12.89
N ASN A 14 3.09 1.48 -13.83
CA ASN A 14 2.42 1.10 -15.08
C ASN A 14 1.20 0.19 -14.87
N PHE A 15 1.24 -0.67 -13.86
CA PHE A 15 0.18 -1.65 -13.63
C PHE A 15 -0.87 -1.18 -12.60
N LEU A 16 -0.48 -0.35 -11.62
CA LEU A 16 -1.33 -0.04 -10.48
C LEU A 16 -1.96 1.35 -10.57
N LEU A 17 -1.30 2.33 -11.19
CA LEU A 17 -1.75 3.72 -11.13
C LEU A 17 -3.14 3.91 -11.76
N TYR A 18 -3.40 3.37 -12.95
CA TYR A 18 -4.71 3.56 -13.60
C TYR A 18 -5.86 2.91 -12.83
N PRO A 19 -5.77 1.64 -12.38
CA PRO A 19 -6.78 1.08 -11.46
C PRO A 19 -6.99 1.88 -10.18
N MET A 20 -5.93 2.50 -9.63
CA MET A 20 -6.07 3.42 -8.50
C MET A 20 -6.84 4.68 -8.88
N LEU A 21 -6.54 5.29 -10.04
CA LEU A 21 -7.26 6.47 -10.54
C LEU A 21 -8.73 6.15 -10.86
N ASP A 22 -9.01 5.00 -11.47
CA ASP A 22 -10.39 4.53 -11.67
C ASP A 22 -11.13 4.42 -10.33
N THR A 23 -10.44 3.89 -9.30
CA THR A 23 -11.02 3.73 -7.96
C THR A 23 -11.28 5.08 -7.29
N VAL A 24 -10.35 6.03 -7.34
CA VAL A 24 -10.57 7.35 -6.71
C VAL A 24 -11.61 8.17 -7.45
N THR A 25 -11.76 7.98 -8.77
CA THR A 25 -12.83 8.62 -9.54
C THR A 25 -14.21 8.20 -9.04
N GLU A 26 -14.39 6.92 -8.79
CA GLU A 26 -15.66 6.41 -8.24
C GLU A 26 -15.83 6.74 -6.75
N LEU A 27 -14.76 6.70 -5.96
CA LEU A 27 -14.81 7.12 -4.56
C LEU A 27 -15.18 8.59 -4.41
N ALA A 28 -14.65 9.48 -5.25
CA ALA A 28 -14.97 10.91 -5.22
C ALA A 28 -16.47 11.20 -5.47
N LYS A 29 -17.13 10.37 -6.27
CA LYS A 29 -18.59 10.49 -6.51
C LYS A 29 -19.41 10.12 -5.28
N ARG A 30 -18.93 9.17 -4.48
CA ARG A 30 -19.61 8.65 -3.28
C ARG A 30 -19.22 9.41 -2.02
N HIS A 31 -18.00 9.92 -1.98
CA HIS A 31 -17.35 10.57 -0.84
C HIS A 31 -16.72 11.88 -1.30
N PRO A 32 -17.53 12.92 -1.63
CA PRO A 32 -17.03 14.19 -2.18
C PRO A 32 -16.14 14.98 -1.22
N GLU A 33 -16.16 14.64 0.07
CA GLU A 33 -15.29 15.21 1.10
C GLU A 33 -13.85 14.71 1.05
N LEU A 34 -13.58 13.61 0.34
CA LEU A 34 -12.23 13.03 0.27
C LEU A 34 -11.30 13.88 -0.60
N LYS A 35 -10.13 14.17 -0.07
CA LYS A 35 -9.01 14.77 -0.80
C LYS A 35 -7.99 13.71 -1.10
N PHE A 36 -7.52 13.65 -2.34
CA PHE A 36 -6.65 12.58 -2.83
C PHE A 36 -5.21 13.09 -2.97
N HIS A 37 -4.28 12.35 -2.36
CA HIS A 37 -2.85 12.63 -2.41
C HIS A 37 -2.13 11.39 -2.94
N LEU A 38 -1.10 11.60 -3.77
CA LEU A 38 -0.20 10.57 -4.24
C LEU A 38 1.22 10.96 -3.84
N SER A 39 1.83 10.16 -2.97
CA SER A 39 3.23 10.38 -2.63
C SER A 39 4.13 9.40 -3.36
N ALA A 40 5.13 9.93 -4.05
CA ALA A 40 6.16 9.19 -4.76
C ALA A 40 7.50 9.25 -3.99
N PRO A 41 8.27 8.14 -3.92
CA PRO A 41 9.48 8.09 -3.11
C PRO A 41 10.63 8.92 -3.70
N ARG A 42 10.58 9.29 -4.99
CA ARG A 42 11.62 10.02 -5.69
C ARG A 42 11.09 10.72 -6.94
N GLU A 43 11.75 11.79 -7.37
CA GLU A 43 11.28 12.68 -8.44
C GLU A 43 11.06 11.97 -9.79
N LYS A 44 11.89 10.98 -10.14
CA LYS A 44 11.69 10.17 -11.35
C LYS A 44 10.31 9.49 -11.36
N ILE A 45 9.87 8.99 -10.23
CA ILE A 45 8.55 8.32 -10.07
C ILE A 45 7.43 9.37 -10.02
N ALA A 46 7.63 10.47 -9.29
CA ALA A 46 6.66 11.58 -9.24
C ALA A 46 6.37 12.13 -10.63
N ARG A 47 7.40 12.39 -11.42
CA ARG A 47 7.25 12.84 -12.81
C ARG A 47 6.46 11.85 -13.67
N LEU A 48 6.80 10.55 -13.59
CA LEU A 48 6.05 9.51 -14.29
C LEU A 48 4.57 9.49 -13.89
N CYS A 49 4.28 9.65 -12.58
CA CYS A 49 2.91 9.71 -12.08
C CYS A 49 2.17 10.95 -12.63
N ARG A 50 2.80 12.13 -12.62
CA ARG A 50 2.22 13.36 -13.19
C ARG A 50 1.92 13.23 -14.69
N GLU A 51 2.85 12.68 -15.47
CA GLU A 51 2.66 12.43 -16.91
C GLU A 51 1.48 11.49 -17.17
N LYS A 52 1.41 10.39 -16.43
CA LYS A 52 0.32 9.41 -16.55
C LYS A 52 -1.01 9.97 -16.07
N PHE A 53 -1.03 10.72 -14.98
CA PHE A 53 -2.23 11.37 -14.47
C PHE A 53 -2.77 12.39 -15.50
N ALA A 54 -1.90 13.23 -16.08
CA ALA A 54 -2.28 14.16 -17.13
C ALA A 54 -2.83 13.45 -18.38
N ALA A 55 -2.25 12.31 -18.76
CA ALA A 55 -2.75 11.50 -19.87
C ALA A 55 -4.10 10.85 -19.55
N TYR A 56 -4.28 10.38 -18.31
CA TYR A 56 -5.53 9.81 -17.81
C TYR A 56 -6.64 10.87 -17.78
N ARG A 57 -6.39 12.04 -17.21
CA ARG A 57 -7.33 13.16 -17.08
C ARG A 57 -7.88 13.64 -18.41
N ARG A 58 -7.09 13.61 -19.49
CA ARG A 58 -7.58 13.96 -20.85
C ARG A 58 -8.69 13.04 -21.36
N LYS A 59 -8.71 11.77 -20.86
CA LYS A 59 -9.70 10.76 -21.28
C LYS A 59 -10.84 10.63 -20.27
N HIS A 60 -10.59 11.02 -19.02
CA HIS A 60 -11.51 10.91 -17.89
C HIS A 60 -11.60 12.28 -17.20
N PRO A 61 -12.40 13.22 -17.77
CA PRO A 61 -12.50 14.60 -17.23
C PRO A 61 -13.16 14.66 -15.85
N ASP A 62 -13.83 13.61 -15.44
CA ASP A 62 -14.48 13.44 -14.12
C ASP A 62 -13.51 12.96 -13.03
N VAL A 63 -12.23 12.69 -13.34
CA VAL A 63 -11.24 12.33 -12.33
C VAL A 63 -11.03 13.49 -11.35
N PRO A 64 -11.05 13.25 -10.04
CA PRO A 64 -10.80 14.30 -9.06
C PRO A 64 -9.37 14.83 -9.13
N GLU A 65 -9.14 15.99 -8.54
CA GLU A 65 -7.78 16.49 -8.34
C GLU A 65 -7.02 15.52 -7.44
N VAL A 66 -5.80 15.17 -7.84
CA VAL A 66 -4.87 14.33 -7.07
C VAL A 66 -3.57 15.10 -6.90
N GLU A 67 -3.26 15.50 -5.68
CA GLU A 67 -2.00 16.17 -5.38
C GLU A 67 -0.86 15.16 -5.43
N ILE A 68 0.11 15.37 -6.35
CA ILE A 68 1.25 14.46 -6.54
C ILE A 68 2.51 15.08 -5.97
N THR A 69 3.01 14.50 -4.89
CA THR A 69 4.17 14.98 -4.13
C THR A 69 5.34 14.00 -4.21
N CYS A 70 6.49 14.38 -3.67
CA CYS A 70 7.72 13.60 -3.72
C CYS A 70 8.49 13.68 -2.40
N GLY A 71 8.87 12.52 -1.86
CA GLY A 71 9.76 12.43 -0.68
C GLY A 71 9.10 12.70 0.66
N ASP A 72 7.80 12.86 0.70
CA ASP A 72 7.00 13.20 1.89
C ASP A 72 6.05 12.07 2.33
N THR A 73 6.35 10.84 1.94
CA THR A 73 5.50 9.68 2.22
C THR A 73 5.18 9.54 3.70
N SER A 74 6.17 9.69 4.59
CA SER A 74 5.95 9.60 6.04
C SER A 74 5.03 10.69 6.58
N PHE A 75 5.07 11.90 6.01
CA PHE A 75 4.17 12.98 6.36
C PHE A 75 2.71 12.62 6.03
N TRP A 76 2.48 12.12 4.82
CA TRP A 76 1.14 11.73 4.39
C TRP A 76 0.62 10.47 5.09
N GLN A 77 1.49 9.51 5.40
CA GLN A 77 1.12 8.30 6.18
C GLN A 77 0.58 8.64 7.57
N GLN A 78 1.05 9.74 8.18
CA GLN A 78 0.57 10.20 9.49
C GLN A 78 -0.71 11.05 9.44
N ARG A 79 -1.06 11.60 8.29
CA ARG A 79 -2.18 12.53 8.12
C ARG A 79 -3.38 11.95 7.40
N ALA A 80 -3.16 11.05 6.46
CA ALA A 80 -4.23 10.41 5.72
C ALA A 80 -5.06 9.49 6.61
N GLY A 81 -6.35 9.47 6.37
CA GLY A 81 -7.27 8.58 7.08
C GLY A 81 -7.25 7.15 6.57
N THR A 82 -6.90 6.95 5.31
CA THR A 82 -6.94 5.65 4.62
C THR A 82 -6.17 5.76 3.30
N GLY A 83 -5.80 4.63 2.69
CA GLY A 83 -5.12 4.66 1.40
C GLY A 83 -5.15 3.37 0.60
N LEU A 84 -4.68 3.49 -0.65
CA LEU A 84 -4.37 2.37 -1.56
C LEU A 84 -2.86 2.29 -1.76
N ALA A 85 -2.29 1.10 -1.61
CA ALA A 85 -0.84 0.92 -1.74
C ALA A 85 -0.47 -0.25 -2.65
N ALA A 86 0.66 -0.13 -3.33
CA ALA A 86 1.40 -1.28 -3.84
C ALA A 86 1.99 -2.08 -2.67
N SER A 87 2.04 -3.40 -2.81
CA SER A 87 2.70 -4.25 -1.80
C SER A 87 4.20 -3.99 -1.78
N GLY A 88 4.76 -3.82 -0.58
CA GLY A 88 6.17 -3.55 -0.33
C GLY A 88 6.41 -3.13 1.12
N THR A 89 7.60 -2.63 1.42
CA THR A 89 7.97 -2.13 2.76
C THR A 89 7.07 -0.98 3.22
N VAL A 90 6.54 -0.20 2.28
CA VAL A 90 5.62 0.90 2.55
C VAL A 90 4.38 0.46 3.33
N THR A 91 3.96 -0.81 3.21
CA THR A 91 2.82 -1.34 3.99
C THR A 91 3.17 -1.46 5.48
N VAL A 92 4.40 -1.84 5.81
CA VAL A 92 4.89 -1.88 7.21
C VAL A 92 5.04 -0.46 7.76
N GLU A 93 5.63 0.45 7.00
CA GLU A 93 5.74 1.86 7.35
C GLU A 93 4.37 2.47 7.64
N SER A 94 3.37 2.16 6.81
CA SER A 94 1.99 2.61 7.00
C SER A 94 1.34 2.02 8.26
N ALA A 95 1.57 0.73 8.53
CA ALA A 95 1.07 0.10 9.76
C ALA A 95 1.69 0.72 11.02
N ILE A 96 3.00 1.04 10.98
CA ILE A 96 3.68 1.75 12.06
C ILE A 96 3.12 3.17 12.23
N ALA A 97 2.85 3.88 11.13
CA ALA A 97 2.24 5.21 11.13
C ALA A 97 0.76 5.21 11.56
N GLY A 98 0.09 4.06 11.56
CA GLY A 98 -1.33 3.94 11.88
C GLY A 98 -2.27 4.23 10.70
N LEU A 99 -1.79 4.11 9.47
CA LEU A 99 -2.57 4.32 8.25
C LEU A 99 -3.16 3.00 7.73
N PRO A 100 -4.48 2.80 7.79
CA PRO A 100 -5.15 1.65 7.18
C PRO A 100 -5.04 1.67 5.66
N LEU A 101 -4.72 0.52 5.08
CA LEU A 101 -4.52 0.36 3.64
C LEU A 101 -5.35 -0.77 3.05
N VAL A 102 -5.77 -0.58 1.82
CA VAL A 102 -6.04 -1.67 0.87
C VAL A 102 -4.81 -1.84 -0.01
N VAL A 103 -4.34 -3.07 -0.17
CA VAL A 103 -3.06 -3.34 -0.81
C VAL A 103 -3.23 -4.13 -2.09
N GLY A 104 -2.49 -3.73 -3.11
CA GLY A 104 -2.48 -4.41 -4.40
C GLY A 104 -1.11 -4.84 -4.87
N TYR A 105 -1.11 -5.89 -5.69
CA TYR A 105 0.08 -6.32 -6.39
C TYR A 105 -0.26 -6.83 -7.79
N LYS A 106 0.45 -6.33 -8.79
CA LYS A 106 0.35 -6.82 -10.17
C LYS A 106 1.73 -7.21 -10.68
N LEU A 107 1.85 -8.44 -11.14
CA LEU A 107 3.01 -8.97 -11.82
C LEU A 107 2.82 -8.90 -13.33
N ASN A 108 3.93 -8.84 -14.07
CA ASN A 108 3.91 -9.10 -15.50
C ASN A 108 3.43 -10.56 -15.76
N TRP A 109 2.64 -10.76 -16.83
CA TRP A 109 2.10 -12.07 -17.21
C TRP A 109 3.18 -13.14 -17.40
N ILE A 110 4.37 -12.79 -17.88
CA ILE A 110 5.53 -13.70 -18.04
C ILE A 110 5.97 -14.21 -16.65
N THR A 111 6.06 -13.32 -15.67
CA THR A 111 6.41 -13.70 -14.29
C THR A 111 5.32 -14.59 -13.68
N ILE A 112 4.05 -14.35 -14.01
CA ILE A 112 2.92 -15.19 -13.57
C ILE A 112 3.04 -16.58 -14.17
N LEU A 113 3.34 -16.68 -15.46
CA LEU A 113 3.47 -17.96 -16.15
C LEU A 113 4.62 -18.80 -15.54
N MET A 114 5.76 -18.16 -15.29
CA MET A 114 6.91 -18.82 -14.63
C MET A 114 6.65 -19.13 -13.15
N ALA A 115 5.96 -18.25 -12.45
CA ALA A 115 5.60 -18.43 -11.04
C ALA A 115 4.34 -19.27 -10.84
N SER A 116 3.58 -19.58 -11.88
CA SER A 116 2.27 -20.25 -11.78
C SER A 116 2.33 -21.62 -11.09
N LEU A 117 3.43 -22.34 -11.22
CA LEU A 117 3.70 -23.57 -10.49
C LEU A 117 3.93 -23.31 -8.99
N VAL A 118 4.62 -22.22 -8.65
CA VAL A 118 4.93 -21.86 -7.25
C VAL A 118 3.75 -21.12 -6.60
N VAL A 119 3.10 -20.20 -7.32
CA VAL A 119 1.96 -19.40 -6.84
C VAL A 119 0.71 -20.24 -6.62
N LYS A 120 0.49 -21.32 -7.40
CA LYS A 120 -0.59 -22.28 -7.12
C LYS A 120 -0.42 -23.02 -5.79
N LEU A 121 0.81 -23.13 -5.30
CA LEU A 121 1.14 -23.79 -4.03
C LEU A 121 1.12 -22.82 -2.84
N TYR A 122 1.30 -21.52 -3.09
CA TYR A 122 1.33 -20.52 -2.03
C TYR A 122 -0.06 -19.90 -1.83
N ARG A 123 -0.75 -20.32 -0.80
CA ARG A 123 -2.04 -19.78 -0.35
C ARG A 123 -1.91 -18.76 0.80
N GLY A 124 -0.72 -18.24 1.03
CA GLY A 124 -0.42 -17.31 2.12
C GLY A 124 -0.63 -15.85 1.77
N PHE A 125 -0.38 -15.00 2.76
CA PHE A 125 -0.38 -13.55 2.60
C PHE A 125 0.84 -13.08 1.81
N PHE A 126 0.72 -11.97 1.07
CA PHE A 126 1.85 -11.39 0.34
C PHE A 126 2.29 -10.01 0.85
N THR A 127 1.49 -9.35 1.69
CA THR A 127 1.95 -8.15 2.41
C THR A 127 2.72 -8.53 3.66
N MET A 128 3.81 -7.82 3.92
CA MET A 128 4.62 -8.06 5.12
C MET A 128 3.79 -7.90 6.40
N VAL A 129 2.86 -6.96 6.45
CA VAL A 129 1.97 -6.73 7.58
C VAL A 129 1.15 -7.97 7.90
N ASN A 130 0.51 -8.58 6.90
CA ASN A 130 -0.30 -9.78 7.09
C ASN A 130 0.56 -11.02 7.42
N ILE A 131 1.77 -11.11 6.84
CA ILE A 131 2.74 -12.17 7.16
C ILE A 131 3.19 -12.08 8.62
N ILE A 132 3.53 -10.88 9.11
CA ILE A 132 3.97 -10.64 10.49
C ILE A 132 2.84 -10.94 11.47
N ALA A 133 1.62 -10.49 11.18
CA ALA A 133 0.44 -10.73 12.01
C ALA A 133 -0.10 -12.17 11.88
N ASN A 134 0.37 -12.94 10.90
CA ASN A 134 -0.17 -14.25 10.51
C ASN A 134 -1.70 -14.26 10.32
N ARG A 135 -2.26 -13.14 9.85
CA ARG A 135 -3.68 -12.95 9.55
C ARG A 135 -3.90 -11.77 8.60
N ALA A 136 -5.09 -11.67 8.02
CA ALA A 136 -5.46 -10.57 7.13
C ALA A 136 -5.73 -9.29 7.95
N VAL A 137 -4.71 -8.46 8.17
CA VAL A 137 -4.86 -7.09 8.68
C VAL A 137 -5.29 -6.17 7.53
N PHE A 138 -4.52 -6.11 6.45
CA PHE A 138 -4.88 -5.39 5.23
C PHE A 138 -5.53 -6.33 4.22
N GLU A 139 -6.55 -5.84 3.51
CA GLU A 139 -7.10 -6.58 2.37
C GLU A 139 -6.13 -6.55 1.19
N GLU A 140 -5.92 -7.71 0.58
CA GLU A 140 -4.95 -7.93 -0.47
C GLU A 140 -5.61 -8.29 -1.79
N PHE A 141 -5.25 -7.56 -2.85
CA PHE A 141 -5.79 -7.79 -4.19
C PHE A 141 -4.69 -8.05 -5.21
N LEU A 142 -4.75 -9.24 -5.81
CA LEU A 142 -3.79 -9.66 -6.83
C LEU A 142 -4.38 -9.51 -8.24
N GLN A 143 -3.53 -9.08 -9.17
CA GLN A 143 -3.80 -9.12 -10.62
C GLN A 143 -5.13 -8.45 -11.02
N HIS A 144 -6.03 -9.19 -11.66
CA HIS A 144 -7.33 -8.72 -12.12
C HIS A 144 -8.29 -8.33 -10.98
N ARG A 145 -8.05 -8.82 -9.77
CA ARG A 145 -8.83 -8.43 -8.59
C ARG A 145 -8.51 -7.01 -8.10
N PHE A 146 -7.36 -6.45 -8.49
CA PHE A 146 -7.02 -5.06 -8.23
C PHE A 146 -7.73 -4.17 -9.24
N ALA A 147 -9.02 -3.97 -9.03
CA ALA A 147 -9.93 -3.22 -9.89
C ALA A 147 -11.02 -2.53 -9.05
N PRO A 148 -11.60 -1.40 -9.53
CA PRO A 148 -12.54 -0.57 -8.77
C PRO A 148 -13.66 -1.35 -8.09
N GLY A 149 -14.31 -2.28 -8.80
CA GLY A 149 -15.41 -3.07 -8.26
C GLY A 149 -15.08 -3.92 -7.03
N LYS A 150 -13.79 -4.16 -6.75
CA LYS A 150 -13.32 -4.84 -5.53
C LYS A 150 -12.65 -3.89 -4.55
N LEU A 151 -11.96 -2.88 -5.06
CA LEU A 151 -11.22 -1.93 -4.24
C LEU A 151 -12.16 -0.97 -3.49
N ILE A 152 -13.22 -0.49 -4.14
CA ILE A 152 -14.16 0.46 -3.54
C ILE A 152 -14.81 -0.12 -2.27
N PRO A 153 -15.46 -1.30 -2.28
CA PRO A 153 -16.02 -1.86 -1.07
C PRO A 153 -14.96 -2.13 0.02
N ALA A 154 -13.74 -2.53 -0.37
CA ALA A 154 -12.66 -2.75 0.59
C ALA A 154 -12.20 -1.44 1.25
N VAL A 155 -12.09 -0.36 0.48
CA VAL A 155 -11.77 0.97 1.00
C VAL A 155 -12.88 1.48 1.92
N GLU A 156 -14.15 1.40 1.49
CA GLU A 156 -15.30 1.86 2.27
C GLU A 156 -15.37 1.19 3.65
N ARG A 157 -15.00 -0.09 3.75
CA ARG A 157 -14.93 -0.80 5.03
C ARG A 157 -13.88 -0.29 6.01
N ILE A 158 -12.84 0.40 5.52
CA ILE A 158 -11.75 0.92 6.35
C ILE A 158 -11.68 2.45 6.39
N LEU A 159 -12.60 3.17 5.73
CA LEU A 159 -12.80 4.60 5.95
C LEU A 159 -13.14 4.88 7.43
N PRO A 160 -12.99 6.11 7.91
CA PRO A 160 -13.49 6.49 9.25
C PRO A 160 -14.97 6.11 9.40
N GLY A 161 -15.28 5.30 10.41
CA GLY A 161 -16.63 4.74 10.63
C GLY A 161 -16.96 3.47 9.83
N GLY A 162 -16.06 2.98 9.00
CA GLY A 162 -16.23 1.73 8.25
C GLY A 162 -16.20 0.49 9.15
N GLU A 163 -16.89 -0.56 8.76
CA GLU A 163 -17.14 -1.76 9.57
C GLU A 163 -15.86 -2.53 10.01
N ARG A 164 -14.78 -2.44 9.22
CA ARG A 164 -13.49 -3.10 9.52
C ARG A 164 -12.42 -2.17 10.09
N ARG A 165 -12.75 -0.87 10.25
CA ARG A 165 -11.78 0.15 10.68
C ARG A 165 -11.07 -0.24 11.96
N GLU A 166 -11.81 -0.54 13.02
CA GLU A 166 -11.27 -0.90 14.33
C GLU A 166 -10.46 -2.21 14.31
N GLU A 167 -10.89 -3.20 13.52
CA GLU A 167 -10.17 -4.45 13.34
C GLU A 167 -8.79 -4.22 12.74
N VAL A 168 -8.71 -3.39 11.69
CA VAL A 168 -7.46 -3.03 11.01
C VAL A 168 -6.55 -2.23 11.95
N GLU A 169 -7.09 -1.26 12.69
CA GLU A 169 -6.32 -0.46 13.66
C GLU A 169 -5.70 -1.34 14.76
N ARG A 170 -6.48 -2.30 15.31
CA ARG A 170 -5.96 -3.28 16.28
C ARG A 170 -4.86 -4.14 15.66
N GLY A 171 -5.03 -4.60 14.41
CA GLY A 171 -4.02 -5.37 13.70
C GLY A 171 -2.72 -4.60 13.45
N MET A 172 -2.81 -3.33 13.09
CA MET A 172 -1.63 -2.47 12.94
C MET A 172 -0.91 -2.25 14.28
N ALA A 173 -1.67 -2.06 15.37
CA ALA A 173 -1.08 -1.92 16.70
C ALA A 173 -0.33 -3.18 17.13
N GLU A 174 -0.88 -4.36 16.86
CA GLU A 174 -0.24 -5.65 17.08
C GLU A 174 1.06 -5.79 16.29
N VAL A 175 1.04 -5.49 14.98
CA VAL A 175 2.24 -5.51 14.13
C VAL A 175 3.30 -4.55 14.66
N ARG A 176 2.90 -3.35 15.10
CA ARG A 176 3.83 -2.39 15.71
C ARG A 176 4.49 -2.94 16.95
N GLN A 177 3.75 -3.62 17.83
CA GLN A 177 4.31 -4.26 19.04
C GLN A 177 5.29 -5.37 18.68
N LEU A 178 4.96 -6.22 17.70
CA LEU A 178 5.85 -7.29 17.23
C LEU A 178 7.16 -6.77 16.62
N LEU A 179 7.13 -5.59 16.02
CA LEU A 179 8.30 -4.94 15.40
C LEU A 179 9.11 -4.08 16.37
N THR A 180 8.57 -3.77 17.56
CA THR A 180 9.25 -2.94 18.56
C THR A 180 9.85 -3.87 19.62
N PRO A 181 11.19 -4.07 19.66
CA PRO A 181 11.82 -4.93 20.63
C PRO A 181 11.72 -4.34 22.05
N ASN A 182 11.38 -5.20 23.01
CA ASN A 182 11.11 -4.78 24.40
C ASN A 182 12.32 -4.23 25.17
N SER A 183 13.56 -4.31 24.65
CA SER A 183 14.76 -3.91 25.43
C SER A 183 16.01 -3.50 24.66
N SER A 184 16.10 -3.67 23.36
CA SER A 184 17.28 -3.24 22.58
C SER A 184 16.93 -2.82 21.17
N SER A 185 17.67 -1.86 20.59
CA SER A 185 17.46 -1.49 19.20
C SER A 185 17.75 -2.65 18.25
N ALA A 186 17.04 -2.72 17.10
CA ALA A 186 17.30 -3.73 16.07
C ALA A 186 18.78 -3.76 15.62
N ALA A 187 19.44 -2.58 15.59
CA ALA A 187 20.86 -2.47 15.29
C ALA A 187 21.74 -3.19 16.33
N ARG A 188 21.38 -3.09 17.62
CA ARG A 188 22.12 -3.78 18.69
C ARG A 188 21.94 -5.29 18.60
N GLN A 189 20.71 -5.78 18.38
CA GLN A 189 20.46 -7.21 18.19
C GLN A 189 21.19 -7.78 16.99
N ALA A 190 21.22 -7.05 15.87
CA ALA A 190 21.98 -7.44 14.70
C ALA A 190 23.49 -7.48 14.98
N ALA A 191 24.02 -6.50 15.69
CA ALA A 191 25.42 -6.47 16.09
C ALA A 191 25.78 -7.65 17.02
N GLU A 192 24.94 -7.93 18.03
CA GLU A 192 25.12 -9.06 18.94
C GLU A 192 25.08 -10.40 18.18
N ALA A 193 24.16 -10.56 17.22
CA ALA A 193 24.10 -11.75 16.36
C ALA A 193 25.33 -11.90 15.48
N CYS A 194 25.86 -10.80 14.92
CA CYS A 194 27.11 -10.84 14.15
C CYS A 194 28.31 -11.19 15.04
N TYR A 195 28.39 -10.62 16.23
CA TYR A 195 29.46 -10.93 17.18
C TYR A 195 29.47 -12.40 17.64
N SER A 196 28.29 -12.99 17.86
CA SER A 196 28.21 -14.40 18.27
C SER A 196 28.75 -15.36 17.21
N VAL A 197 28.62 -15.02 15.90
CA VAL A 197 29.12 -15.85 14.79
C VAL A 197 30.65 -15.70 14.60
N VAL A 198 31.24 -14.59 15.02
CA VAL A 198 32.69 -14.31 14.84
C VAL A 198 33.51 -14.74 16.06
N ALA A 199 32.84 -14.95 17.22
CA ALA A 199 33.50 -15.35 18.48
C ALA A 199 33.65 -16.88 18.66
N ASP A 200 33.05 -17.69 17.77
CA ASP A 200 33.26 -19.13 17.61
C ASP A 200 34.31 -19.42 16.51
#